data_f0166719a55c4a1ef43ff5f15319dfa7
#
_entry.id   f0166719a55c4a1ef43ff5f15319dfa7
#
_cell.length_a   1.000
_cell.length_b   1.000
_cell.length_c   1.000
_cell.angle_alpha   90.00
_cell.angle_beta   90.00
_cell.angle_gamma   90.00
#
_symmetry.space_group_name_H-M   'P 1'
#
loop_
_entity.id
_entity.type
_entity.pdbx_description
1 polymer ?
#
loop_
_entity_poly.entity_id
_entity_poly.type
_entity_poly.pdbx_seq_one_letter_code
_entity_poly.pdbx_strand_id
1 'polypeptide(L)'
;MYSRENYQEAKRIIEERRVSAEAEADIRNAQVRSSYPAVAEIDKELTGTGLALFKLACAGGDIEPLKRRNLELVAKRRALLEEYGLGADYTDVKYTCPECKDTGYKGSTVCRCLKEMVEIGRAHV
;
A
#
# COMPACT_ATOMS: atom_id res chain seq x y z
N MET A 1 -30.24 7.35 -10.30
CA MET A 1 -29.90 7.54 -8.87
C MET A 1 -29.60 6.21 -8.22
N TYR A 2 -28.59 6.15 -7.41
CA TYR A 2 -28.18 4.92 -6.74
C TYR A 2 -28.91 4.76 -5.41
N SER A 3 -29.26 3.53 -5.06
CA SER A 3 -29.82 3.27 -3.74
C SER A 3 -28.72 3.35 -2.67
N ARG A 4 -29.13 3.72 -1.48
CA ARG A 4 -28.24 3.79 -0.33
C ARG A 4 -27.64 2.42 -0.02
N GLU A 5 -28.44 1.38 -0.15
CA GLU A 5 -28.03 0.00 0.10
C GLU A 5 -26.97 -0.46 -0.89
N ASN A 6 -27.13 -0.14 -2.18
CA ASN A 6 -26.15 -0.47 -3.21
C ASN A 6 -24.82 0.26 -2.95
N TYR A 7 -24.89 1.51 -2.51
CA TYR A 7 -23.71 2.28 -2.20
C TYR A 7 -22.95 1.69 -0.99
N GLN A 8 -23.69 1.34 0.06
CA GLN A 8 -23.09 0.76 1.26
C GLN A 8 -22.48 -0.62 0.95
N GLU A 9 -23.15 -1.44 0.15
CA GLU A 9 -22.64 -2.74 -0.26
C GLU A 9 -21.38 -2.61 -1.09
N ALA A 10 -21.35 -1.66 -2.02
CA ALA A 10 -20.18 -1.40 -2.84
C ALA A 10 -18.98 -0.96 -1.99
N LYS A 11 -19.21 -0.08 -1.02
CA LYS A 11 -18.17 0.36 -0.09
C LYS A 11 -17.63 -0.80 0.74
N ARG A 12 -18.51 -1.68 1.19
CA ARG A 12 -18.12 -2.86 1.98
C ARG A 12 -17.21 -3.78 1.16
N ILE A 13 -17.57 -4.02 -0.09
CA ILE A 13 -16.78 -4.88 -0.99
C ILE A 13 -15.41 -4.26 -1.23
N ILE A 14 -15.36 -2.96 -1.50
CA ILE A 14 -14.09 -2.25 -1.75
C ILE A 14 -13.20 -2.29 -0.50
N GLU A 15 -13.78 -2.09 0.67
CA GLU A 15 -13.03 -2.18 1.93
C GLU A 15 -12.48 -3.58 2.17
N GLU A 16 -13.27 -4.62 1.90
CA GLU A 16 -12.80 -6.00 2.03
C GLU A 16 -11.63 -6.28 1.08
N ARG A 17 -11.69 -5.76 -0.15
CA ARG A 17 -10.60 -5.89 -1.12
C ARG A 17 -9.33 -5.23 -0.61
N ARG A 18 -9.44 -4.04 -0.02
CA ARG A 18 -8.29 -3.33 0.52
C ARG A 18 -7.66 -4.09 1.68
N VAL A 19 -8.48 -4.50 2.64
CA VAL A 19 -8.02 -5.25 3.82
C VAL A 19 -7.34 -6.54 3.40
N SER A 20 -7.93 -7.27 2.45
CA SER A 20 -7.37 -8.52 1.95
C SER A 20 -6.04 -8.29 1.23
N ALA A 21 -5.97 -7.26 0.38
CA ALA A 21 -4.75 -6.96 -0.36
C ALA A 21 -3.60 -6.57 0.58
N GLU A 22 -3.90 -5.76 1.60
CA GLU A 22 -2.90 -5.35 2.58
C GLU A 22 -2.46 -6.54 3.45
N ALA A 23 -3.38 -7.41 3.84
CA ALA A 23 -3.04 -8.61 4.61
C ALA A 23 -2.15 -9.56 3.81
N GLU A 24 -2.44 -9.76 2.53
CA GLU A 24 -1.63 -10.60 1.66
C GLU A 24 -0.22 -10.04 1.48
N ALA A 25 -0.10 -8.72 1.35
CA ALA A 25 1.20 -8.07 1.26
C ALA A 25 1.99 -8.24 2.57
N ASP A 26 1.33 -8.15 3.72
CA ASP A 26 1.97 -8.36 5.02
C ASP A 26 2.53 -9.78 5.12
N ILE A 27 1.79 -10.79 4.64
CA ILE A 27 2.24 -12.16 4.63
C ILE A 27 3.49 -12.31 3.76
N ARG A 28 3.45 -11.77 2.54
CA ARG A 28 4.61 -11.83 1.63
C ARG A 28 5.83 -11.13 2.24
N ASN A 29 5.64 -9.97 2.86
CA ASN A 29 6.71 -9.24 3.53
C ASN A 29 7.32 -10.07 4.67
N ALA A 30 6.50 -10.72 5.49
CA ALA A 30 6.97 -11.55 6.58
C ALA A 30 7.78 -12.75 6.05
N GLN A 31 7.30 -13.38 5.00
CA GLN A 31 7.99 -14.51 4.36
C GLN A 31 9.36 -14.10 3.80
N VAL A 32 9.41 -12.96 3.12
CA VAL A 32 10.66 -12.44 2.56
C VAL A 32 11.66 -12.11 3.67
N ARG A 33 11.24 -11.44 4.71
CA ARG A 33 12.12 -11.12 5.85
C ARG A 33 12.65 -12.39 6.52
N SER A 34 11.83 -13.41 6.64
CA SER A 34 12.21 -14.68 7.23
C SER A 34 13.22 -15.44 6.35
N SER A 35 13.03 -15.39 5.04
CA SER A 35 13.86 -16.15 4.08
C SER A 35 15.14 -15.43 3.66
N TYR A 36 15.16 -14.10 3.71
CA TYR A 36 16.26 -13.29 3.18
C TYR A 36 16.73 -12.28 4.24
N PRO A 37 17.77 -12.63 5.03
CA PRO A 37 18.27 -11.73 6.07
C PRO A 37 18.68 -10.34 5.59
N ALA A 38 19.15 -10.22 4.34
CA ALA A 38 19.53 -8.92 3.78
C ALA A 38 18.34 -7.99 3.68
N VAL A 39 17.16 -8.52 3.33
CA VAL A 39 15.92 -7.72 3.28
C VAL A 39 15.49 -7.34 4.70
N ALA A 40 15.59 -8.27 5.64
CA ALA A 40 15.25 -8.00 7.05
C ALA A 40 16.09 -6.85 7.62
N GLU A 41 17.38 -6.81 7.31
CA GLU A 41 18.27 -5.73 7.74
C GLU A 41 17.88 -4.38 7.13
N ILE A 42 17.52 -4.37 5.84
CA ILE A 42 17.06 -3.15 5.17
C ILE A 42 15.76 -2.67 5.81
N ASP A 43 14.83 -3.58 6.08
CA ASP A 43 13.53 -3.22 6.69
C ASP A 43 13.72 -2.65 8.09
N LYS A 44 14.68 -3.18 8.84
CA LYS A 44 15.02 -2.66 10.16
C LYS A 44 15.57 -1.23 10.06
N GLU A 45 16.46 -1.00 9.10
CA GLU A 45 17.00 0.34 8.85
C GLU A 45 15.92 1.31 8.37
N LEU A 46 15.01 0.85 7.50
CA LEU A 46 13.87 1.65 7.03
C LEU A 46 12.95 2.07 8.18
N THR A 47 12.70 1.16 9.13
CA THR A 47 11.90 1.50 10.30
C THR A 47 12.59 2.60 11.10
N GLY A 48 13.91 2.50 11.28
CA GLY A 48 14.70 3.50 12.00
C GLY A 48 14.71 4.85 11.30
N THR A 49 14.95 4.87 9.98
CA THR A 49 14.94 6.13 9.22
C THR A 49 13.57 6.77 9.17
N GLY A 50 12.50 5.96 9.07
CA GLY A 50 11.13 6.47 9.09
C GLY A 50 10.79 7.16 10.40
N LEU A 51 11.17 6.56 11.52
CA LEU A 51 10.96 7.15 12.83
C LEU A 51 11.78 8.43 13.02
N ALA A 52 13.05 8.41 12.57
CA ALA A 52 13.91 9.59 12.63
C ALA A 52 13.37 10.74 11.77
N LEU A 53 12.84 10.42 10.57
CA LEU A 53 12.20 11.40 9.70
C LEU A 53 11.02 12.07 10.38
N PHE A 54 10.16 11.27 11.02
CA PHE A 54 9.01 11.80 11.73
C PHE A 54 9.42 12.74 12.86
N LYS A 55 10.37 12.32 13.68
CA LYS A 55 10.86 13.13 14.80
C LYS A 55 11.49 14.43 14.33
N LEU A 56 12.30 14.36 13.27
CA LEU A 56 13.00 15.53 12.73
C LEU A 56 12.01 16.51 12.09
N ALA A 57 11.02 15.99 11.36
CA ALA A 57 9.96 16.81 10.76
C ALA A 57 9.17 17.55 11.83
N CYS A 58 8.83 16.87 12.93
CA CYS A 58 8.12 17.48 14.06
C CYS A 58 8.95 18.58 14.74
N ALA A 59 10.27 18.43 14.74
CA ALA A 59 11.20 19.40 15.33
C ALA A 59 11.53 20.54 14.38
N GLY A 60 11.07 20.50 13.12
CA GLY A 60 11.35 21.52 12.12
C GLY A 60 12.75 21.45 11.52
N GLY A 61 13.40 20.29 11.64
CA GLY A 61 14.76 20.09 11.11
C GLY A 61 14.79 19.78 9.63
N ASP A 62 16.00 19.66 9.07
CA ASP A 62 16.21 19.32 7.67
C ASP A 62 16.09 17.82 7.46
N ILE A 63 15.04 17.42 6.77
CA ILE A 63 14.72 16.00 6.52
C ILE A 63 15.39 15.45 5.27
N GLU A 64 16.01 16.28 4.44
CA GLU A 64 16.53 15.86 3.11
C GLU A 64 17.56 14.72 3.19
N PRO A 65 18.57 14.74 4.09
CA PRO A 65 19.52 13.64 4.16
C PRO A 65 18.87 12.31 4.50
N LEU A 66 17.94 12.29 5.47
CA LEU A 66 17.22 11.07 5.87
C LEU A 66 16.28 10.60 4.77
N LYS A 67 15.61 11.54 4.10
CA LYS A 67 14.72 11.23 2.99
C LYS A 67 15.49 10.57 1.85
N ARG A 68 16.67 11.08 1.55
CA ARG A 68 17.56 10.51 0.53
C ARG A 68 18.00 9.10 0.90
N ARG A 69 18.41 8.91 2.15
CA ARG A 69 18.80 7.58 2.66
C ARG A 69 17.63 6.61 2.55
N ASN A 70 16.43 7.05 2.91
CA ASN A 70 15.22 6.22 2.82
C ASN A 70 14.97 5.76 1.39
N LEU A 71 15.10 6.67 0.42
CA LEU A 71 14.93 6.33 -1.00
C LEU A 71 16.00 5.33 -1.47
N GLU A 72 17.24 5.49 -1.04
CA GLU A 72 18.32 4.55 -1.35
C GLU A 72 18.02 3.15 -0.81
N LEU A 73 17.51 3.07 0.42
CA LEU A 73 17.16 1.78 1.03
C LEU A 73 15.99 1.11 0.30
N VAL A 74 14.99 1.88 -0.10
CA VAL A 74 13.85 1.35 -0.87
C VAL A 74 14.35 0.81 -2.21
N ALA A 75 15.21 1.55 -2.90
CA ALA A 75 15.77 1.12 -4.18
C ALA A 75 16.61 -0.15 -4.03
N LYS A 76 17.42 -0.23 -2.98
CA LYS A 76 18.24 -1.41 -2.68
C LYS A 76 17.38 -2.63 -2.38
N ARG A 77 16.29 -2.44 -1.64
CA ARG A 77 15.34 -3.52 -1.33
C ARG A 77 14.71 -4.07 -2.60
N ARG A 78 14.25 -3.19 -3.48
CA ARG A 78 13.63 -3.59 -4.75
C ARG A 78 14.64 -4.34 -5.63
N ALA A 79 15.88 -3.89 -5.67
CA ALA A 79 16.94 -4.56 -6.42
C ALA A 79 17.22 -5.98 -5.87
N LEU A 80 17.23 -6.14 -4.55
CA LEU A 80 17.40 -7.47 -3.93
C LEU A 80 16.26 -8.41 -4.27
N LEU A 81 15.02 -7.92 -4.20
CA LEU A 81 13.85 -8.75 -4.57
C LEU A 81 13.94 -9.22 -6.01
N GLU A 82 14.39 -8.35 -6.90
CA GLU A 82 14.62 -8.68 -8.30
C GLU A 82 15.72 -9.76 -8.45
N GLU A 83 16.81 -9.57 -7.74
CA GLU A 83 17.93 -10.51 -7.73
C GLU A 83 17.53 -11.90 -7.24
N TYR A 84 16.64 -11.96 -6.25
CA TYR A 84 16.13 -13.23 -5.73
C TYR A 84 15.10 -13.89 -6.64
N GLY A 85 14.74 -13.24 -7.75
CA GLY A 85 13.78 -13.79 -8.72
C GLY A 85 12.32 -13.61 -8.31
N LEU A 86 12.05 -12.79 -7.31
CA LEU A 86 10.67 -12.56 -6.84
C LEU A 86 9.99 -11.41 -7.58
N GLY A 87 10.79 -10.45 -8.08
CA GLY A 87 10.28 -9.23 -8.69
C GLY A 87 10.35 -8.06 -7.73
N ALA A 88 10.67 -6.89 -8.27
CA ALA A 88 10.86 -5.66 -7.48
C ALA A 88 9.61 -5.28 -6.68
N ASP A 89 8.43 -5.61 -7.21
CA ASP A 89 7.13 -5.24 -6.62
C ASP A 89 6.46 -6.40 -5.87
N TYR A 90 7.19 -7.47 -5.60
CA TYR A 90 6.63 -8.69 -4.99
C TYR A 90 5.91 -8.42 -3.67
N THR A 91 6.46 -7.52 -2.84
CA THR A 91 5.90 -7.22 -1.52
C THR A 91 4.96 -6.01 -1.52
N ASP A 92 4.77 -5.37 -2.67
CA ASP A 92 3.84 -4.25 -2.77
C ASP A 92 2.40 -4.73 -2.60
N VAL A 93 1.55 -3.86 -2.07
CA VAL A 93 0.13 -4.15 -1.95
C VAL A 93 -0.49 -4.17 -3.35
N LYS A 94 -1.20 -5.24 -3.68
CA LYS A 94 -1.83 -5.41 -4.99
C LYS A 94 -3.30 -5.00 -4.91
N TYR A 95 -3.56 -3.71 -4.97
CA TYR A 95 -4.92 -3.19 -4.92
C TYR A 95 -5.67 -3.53 -6.21
N THR A 96 -6.97 -3.80 -6.09
CA THR A 96 -7.85 -4.03 -7.24
C THR A 96 -7.97 -2.75 -8.06
N CYS A 97 -8.15 -1.61 -7.40
CA CYS A 97 -8.15 -0.30 -8.05
C CYS A 97 -6.91 0.48 -7.64
N PRO A 98 -5.90 0.61 -8.52
CA PRO A 98 -4.69 1.35 -8.19
C PRO A 98 -4.91 2.87 -8.08
N GLU A 99 -5.97 3.40 -8.68
CA GLU A 99 -6.27 4.83 -8.64
C GLU A 99 -6.62 5.31 -7.23
N CYS A 100 -7.50 4.60 -6.54
CA CYS A 100 -7.92 4.96 -5.17
C CYS A 100 -7.32 4.05 -4.11
N LYS A 101 -6.55 3.03 -4.51
CA LYS A 101 -5.97 2.02 -3.60
C LYS A 101 -7.05 1.36 -2.73
N ASP A 102 -8.16 1.01 -3.37
CA ASP A 102 -9.31 0.34 -2.78
C ASP A 102 -9.91 1.11 -1.58
N THR A 103 -9.86 2.45 -1.64
CA THR A 103 -10.56 3.28 -0.66
C THR A 103 -11.94 3.72 -1.16
N GLY A 104 -12.14 3.74 -2.47
CA GLY A 104 -13.35 4.22 -3.10
C GLY A 104 -13.36 5.72 -3.36
N TYR A 105 -12.32 6.43 -2.93
CA TYR A 105 -12.26 7.89 -3.03
C TYR A 105 -10.90 8.36 -3.50
N LYS A 106 -10.91 9.43 -4.29
CA LYS A 106 -9.70 10.16 -4.70
C LYS A 106 -9.80 11.55 -4.08
N GLY A 107 -9.18 11.72 -2.91
CA GLY A 107 -9.38 12.93 -2.11
C GLY A 107 -10.83 13.01 -1.64
N SER A 108 -11.52 14.08 -1.99
CA SER A 108 -12.94 14.28 -1.65
C SER A 108 -13.89 13.77 -2.73
N THR A 109 -13.35 13.24 -3.85
CA THR A 109 -14.14 12.79 -4.99
C THR A 109 -14.29 11.27 -4.95
N VAL A 110 -15.49 10.79 -5.28
CA VAL A 110 -15.76 9.35 -5.39
C VAL A 110 -14.99 8.79 -6.58
N CYS A 111 -14.25 7.69 -6.36
CA CYS A 111 -13.51 7.04 -7.43
C CYS A 111 -14.46 6.35 -8.41
N ARG A 112 -14.04 6.29 -9.68
CA ARG A 112 -14.79 5.61 -10.73
C ARG A 112 -15.13 4.16 -10.36
N CYS A 113 -14.21 3.45 -9.67
CA CYS A 113 -14.45 2.05 -9.28
C CYS A 113 -15.65 1.91 -8.36
N LEU A 114 -15.84 2.85 -7.43
CA LEU A 114 -16.99 2.83 -6.54
C LEU A 114 -18.29 3.13 -7.32
N LYS A 115 -18.25 4.11 -8.21
CA LYS A 115 -19.40 4.43 -9.06
C LYS A 115 -19.84 3.22 -9.88
N GLU A 116 -18.88 2.55 -10.53
CA GLU A 116 -19.15 1.37 -11.35
C GLU A 116 -19.68 0.22 -10.52
N MET A 117 -19.13 0.02 -9.34
CA MET A 117 -19.59 -1.04 -8.43
C MET A 117 -21.03 -0.82 -8.00
N VAL A 118 -21.42 0.41 -7.71
CA VAL A 118 -22.79 0.76 -7.34
C VAL A 118 -23.75 0.47 -8.51
N GLU A 119 -23.34 0.82 -9.73
CA GLU A 119 -24.13 0.55 -10.92
C GLU A 119 -24.31 -0.94 -11.17
N ILE A 120 -23.24 -1.72 -11.02
CA ILE A 120 -23.27 -3.17 -11.15
C ILE A 120 -24.21 -3.79 -10.11
N GLY A 121 -24.14 -3.31 -8.86
CA GLY A 121 -25.03 -3.76 -7.79
C GLY A 121 -26.49 -3.55 -8.12
N ARG A 122 -26.82 -2.41 -8.74
CA ARG A 122 -28.17 -2.14 -9.24
C ARG A 122 -28.59 -3.14 -10.31
N ALA A 123 -27.67 -3.48 -11.20
CA ALA A 123 -27.92 -4.38 -12.31
C ALA A 123 -28.18 -5.82 -11.84
N HIS A 124 -27.63 -6.19 -10.69
CA HIS A 124 -27.78 -7.54 -10.13
C HIS A 124 -28.99 -7.73 -9.24
N VAL A 125 -29.69 -6.66 -8.95
CA VAL A 125 -30.90 -6.74 -8.09
C VAL A 125 -32.21 -6.99 -8.86
#